data_3b24a3545a955c7bfec0234d67b175d4
#
_entry.id   3b24a3545a955c7bfec0234d67b175d4
#
_cell.length_a   1.000
_cell.length_b   1.000
_cell.length_c   1.000
_cell.angle_alpha   90.00
_cell.angle_beta   90.00
_cell.angle_gamma   90.00
#
_symmetry.space_group_name_H-M   'P 1'
#
loop_
_entity.id
_entity.type
_entity.pdbx_description
1 polymer ?
#
loop_
_entity_poly.entity_id
_entity_poly.type
_entity_poly.pdbx_seq_one_letter_code
_entity_poly.pdbx_strand_id
1 'polypeptide(L)'
;MMEFDIEERVAKAKRLFKEDGYNCCQAVVLAYNDLFDMDDKLAAALSSGFGGGMGRMREVCGSVSGMVMLAGLIAPADNPSDKEWRTRNYALVQEVAG
;
A
#
# COMPACT_ATOMS: atom_id res chain seq x y z
N MET A 1 -3.02 18.01 -0.33
CA MET A 1 -3.89 16.83 -0.21
C MET A 1 -4.12 16.24 -1.58
N MET A 2 -4.04 14.94 -1.70
CA MET A 2 -4.26 14.25 -2.96
C MET A 2 -5.75 14.10 -3.21
N GLU A 3 -6.18 14.41 -4.44
CA GLU A 3 -7.57 14.22 -4.83
C GLU A 3 -7.69 12.96 -5.68
N PHE A 4 -8.62 12.10 -5.33
CA PHE A 4 -8.92 10.90 -6.10
C PHE A 4 -10.35 10.43 -5.79
N ASP A 5 -10.90 9.66 -6.71
CA ASP A 5 -12.21 9.06 -6.57
C ASP A 5 -12.09 7.70 -5.88
N ILE A 6 -12.60 7.60 -4.66
CA ILE A 6 -12.51 6.37 -3.87
C ILE A 6 -13.21 5.20 -4.56
N GLU A 7 -14.38 5.44 -5.14
CA GLU A 7 -15.13 4.38 -5.84
C GLU A 7 -14.36 3.83 -7.03
N GLU A 8 -13.72 4.71 -7.79
CA GLU A 8 -12.88 4.34 -8.92
C GLU A 8 -11.68 3.50 -8.46
N ARG A 9 -11.04 3.90 -7.35
CA ARG A 9 -9.89 3.19 -6.80
C ARG A 9 -10.28 1.82 -6.26
N VAL A 10 -11.42 1.71 -5.59
CA VAL A 10 -11.95 0.43 -5.11
C VAL A 10 -12.24 -0.50 -6.29
N ALA A 11 -12.89 0.03 -7.35
CA ALA A 11 -13.17 -0.76 -8.55
C ALA A 11 -11.88 -1.25 -9.21
N LYS A 12 -10.85 -0.41 -9.28
CA LYS A 12 -9.54 -0.77 -9.82
C LYS A 12 -8.89 -1.88 -8.99
N ALA A 13 -8.91 -1.78 -7.67
CA ALA A 13 -8.34 -2.80 -6.79
C ALA A 13 -9.05 -4.14 -6.97
N LYS A 14 -10.37 -4.14 -7.07
CA LYS A 14 -11.15 -5.36 -7.29
C LYS A 14 -10.80 -6.01 -8.62
N ARG A 15 -10.67 -5.23 -9.68
CA ARG A 15 -10.30 -5.74 -10.99
C ARG A 15 -8.89 -6.34 -10.97
N LEU A 16 -7.94 -5.65 -10.37
CA LEU A 16 -6.56 -6.13 -10.26
C LEU A 16 -6.50 -7.47 -9.53
N PHE A 17 -7.26 -7.62 -8.48
CA PHE A 17 -7.29 -8.85 -7.70
C PHE A 17 -8.02 -9.99 -8.44
N LYS A 18 -9.21 -9.71 -8.97
CA LYS A 18 -10.06 -10.75 -9.54
C LYS A 18 -9.75 -11.10 -11.00
N GLU A 19 -9.39 -10.11 -11.80
CA GLU A 19 -9.22 -10.30 -13.26
C GLU A 19 -7.76 -10.38 -13.68
N ASP A 20 -6.90 -9.54 -13.08
CA ASP A 20 -5.51 -9.41 -13.51
C ASP A 20 -4.55 -10.34 -12.74
N GLY A 21 -5.04 -11.04 -11.73
CA GLY A 21 -4.27 -12.07 -11.03
C GLY A 21 -3.30 -11.57 -9.96
N TYR A 22 -3.37 -10.29 -9.59
CA TYR A 22 -2.52 -9.76 -8.52
C TYR A 22 -3.01 -10.24 -7.15
N ASN A 23 -2.10 -10.35 -6.18
CA ASN A 23 -2.49 -10.68 -4.81
C ASN A 23 -3.10 -9.45 -4.10
N CYS A 24 -3.59 -9.66 -2.89
CA CYS A 24 -4.31 -8.61 -2.16
C CYS A 24 -3.45 -7.37 -1.86
N CYS A 25 -2.18 -7.55 -1.52
CA CYS A 25 -1.28 -6.43 -1.29
C CYS A 25 -0.98 -5.68 -2.59
N GLN A 26 -0.66 -6.41 -3.65
CA GLN A 26 -0.39 -5.83 -4.97
C GLN A 26 -1.61 -5.03 -5.48
N ALA A 27 -2.80 -5.59 -5.32
CA ALA A 27 -4.02 -4.92 -5.78
C ALA A 27 -4.24 -3.58 -5.07
N VAL A 28 -4.00 -3.50 -3.78
CA VAL A 28 -4.12 -2.26 -3.02
C VAL A 28 -3.07 -1.24 -3.46
N VAL A 29 -1.81 -1.66 -3.55
CA VAL A 29 -0.71 -0.77 -3.94
C VAL A 29 -0.90 -0.26 -5.36
N LEU A 30 -1.24 -1.15 -6.31
CA LEU A 30 -1.43 -0.78 -7.72
C LEU A 30 -2.68 0.07 -7.94
N ALA A 31 -3.63 0.05 -7.03
CA ALA A 31 -4.79 0.93 -7.12
C ALA A 31 -4.43 2.41 -6.87
N TYR A 32 -3.28 2.69 -6.25
CA TYR A 32 -2.88 4.04 -5.84
C TYR A 32 -1.47 4.45 -6.26
N ASN A 33 -0.67 3.58 -6.85
CA ASN A 33 0.74 3.89 -7.13
C ASN A 33 0.94 5.07 -8.07
N ASP A 34 -0.03 5.33 -8.95
CA ASP A 34 0.04 6.45 -9.89
C ASP A 34 0.04 7.81 -9.19
N LEU A 35 -0.51 7.90 -7.98
CA LEU A 35 -0.51 9.13 -7.20
C LEU A 35 0.88 9.51 -6.69
N PHE A 36 1.82 8.59 -6.74
CA PHE A 36 3.18 8.76 -6.20
C PHE A 36 4.26 8.62 -7.26
N ASP A 37 3.89 8.64 -8.54
CA ASP A 37 4.81 8.44 -9.66
C ASP A 37 5.61 7.12 -9.57
N MET A 38 5.06 6.13 -8.91
CA MET A 38 5.67 4.82 -8.83
C MET A 38 5.21 3.95 -10.00
N ASP A 39 6.16 3.43 -10.76
CA ASP A 39 5.95 2.53 -11.88
C ASP A 39 5.23 1.24 -11.42
N ASP A 40 4.30 0.74 -12.23
CA ASP A 40 3.50 -0.45 -11.94
C ASP A 40 4.38 -1.67 -11.67
N LYS A 41 5.42 -1.86 -12.44
CA LYS A 41 6.32 -3.01 -12.28
C LYS A 41 7.04 -2.98 -10.94
N LEU A 42 7.53 -1.82 -10.55
CA LEU A 42 8.19 -1.65 -9.26
C LEU A 42 7.20 -1.84 -8.11
N ALA A 43 6.01 -1.25 -8.21
CA ALA A 43 4.98 -1.39 -7.20
C ALA A 43 4.57 -2.85 -7.01
N ALA A 44 4.37 -3.57 -8.11
CA ALA A 44 4.01 -4.98 -8.08
C ALA A 44 5.13 -5.84 -7.46
N ALA A 45 6.38 -5.55 -7.80
CA ALA A 45 7.52 -6.30 -7.27
C ALA A 45 7.68 -6.10 -5.77
N LEU A 46 7.61 -4.84 -5.30
CA LEU A 46 7.75 -4.52 -3.88
C LEU A 46 6.66 -5.16 -3.01
N SER A 47 5.44 -5.22 -3.54
CA SER A 47 4.29 -5.74 -2.79
C SER A 47 4.05 -7.24 -2.98
N SER A 48 4.81 -7.89 -3.86
CA SER A 48 4.56 -9.28 -4.24
C SER A 48 4.66 -10.28 -3.08
N GLY A 49 5.56 -10.04 -2.12
CA GLY A 49 5.79 -10.96 -1.01
C GLY A 49 4.76 -10.90 0.11
N PHE A 50 3.82 -9.96 0.07
CA PHE A 50 2.88 -9.75 1.16
C PHE A 50 1.52 -10.42 0.92
N GLY A 51 1.32 -11.09 -0.20
CA GLY A 51 0.08 -11.78 -0.49
C GLY A 51 -0.14 -12.98 0.43
N GLY A 52 -1.38 -13.22 0.82
CA GLY A 52 -1.73 -14.33 1.71
C GLY A 52 -1.18 -14.19 3.12
N GLY A 53 -0.93 -12.96 3.55
CA GLY A 53 -0.36 -12.67 4.86
C GLY A 53 1.12 -12.96 4.92
N MET A 54 1.92 -12.22 4.16
CA MET A 54 3.38 -12.36 4.06
C MET A 54 3.77 -13.75 3.54
N GLY A 55 3.63 -13.91 2.21
CA GLY A 55 4.02 -15.16 1.55
C GLY A 55 3.17 -16.36 1.98
N ARG A 56 1.88 -16.14 2.22
CA ARG A 56 0.91 -17.14 2.66
C ARG A 56 1.14 -17.67 4.07
N MET A 57 1.94 -16.97 4.87
CA MET A 57 2.17 -17.34 6.27
C MET A 57 1.03 -16.88 7.18
N ARG A 58 0.09 -16.11 6.65
CA ARG A 58 -1.10 -15.61 7.37
C ARG A 58 -0.77 -14.79 8.61
N GLU A 59 0.35 -14.07 8.55
CA GLU A 59 0.80 -13.21 9.65
C GLU A 59 0.06 -11.87 9.66
N VAL A 60 0.05 -11.18 8.50
CA VAL A 60 -0.62 -9.88 8.35
C VAL A 60 -1.39 -9.90 7.04
N CYS A 61 -2.64 -9.43 7.06
CA CYS A 61 -3.45 -9.34 5.85
C CYS A 61 -2.76 -8.47 4.79
N GLY A 62 -2.68 -8.96 3.55
CA GLY A 62 -2.02 -8.24 2.46
C GLY A 62 -2.63 -6.88 2.17
N SER A 63 -3.94 -6.73 2.36
CA SER A 63 -4.60 -5.43 2.19
C SER A 63 -4.10 -4.41 3.21
N VAL A 64 -3.89 -4.84 4.45
CA VAL A 64 -3.34 -3.99 5.50
C VAL A 64 -1.88 -3.64 5.18
N SER A 65 -1.09 -4.62 4.75
CA SER A 65 0.30 -4.38 4.35
C SER A 65 0.38 -3.37 3.21
N GLY A 66 -0.51 -3.47 2.22
CA GLY A 66 -0.58 -2.50 1.13
C GLY A 66 -0.90 -1.09 1.62
N MET A 67 -1.84 -0.96 2.55
CA MET A 67 -2.18 0.33 3.14
C MET A 67 -1.02 0.92 3.93
N VAL A 68 -0.25 0.09 4.64
CA VAL A 68 0.94 0.53 5.36
C VAL A 68 2.01 1.04 4.40
N MET A 69 2.20 0.36 3.27
CA MET A 69 3.12 0.83 2.23
C MET A 69 2.70 2.20 1.68
N LEU A 70 1.42 2.37 1.39
CA LEU A 70 0.89 3.66 0.92
C LEU A 70 1.04 4.74 1.98
N ALA A 71 0.87 4.41 3.26
CA ALA A 71 1.10 5.34 4.36
C ALA A 71 2.55 5.84 4.36
N GLY A 72 3.51 4.96 4.05
CA GLY A 72 4.90 5.34 3.92
C GLY A 72 5.15 6.34 2.80
N LEU A 73 4.40 6.24 1.70
CA LEU A 73 4.50 7.19 0.60
C LEU A 73 3.83 8.54 0.93
N ILE A 74 2.78 8.53 1.75
CA ILE A 74 2.11 9.75 2.20
C ILE A 74 2.92 10.48 3.27
N ALA A 75 3.47 9.73 4.22
CA ALA A 75 4.26 10.28 5.33
C ALA A 75 5.63 9.60 5.37
N PRO A 76 6.52 9.92 4.41
CA PRO A 76 7.79 9.21 4.29
C PRO A 76 8.75 9.52 5.43
N ALA A 77 9.19 8.48 6.11
CA ALA A 77 10.17 8.55 7.19
C ALA A 77 11.51 7.98 6.70
N ASP A 78 11.97 8.52 5.57
CA ASP A 78 13.16 8.01 4.87
C ASP A 78 14.48 8.58 5.40
N ASN A 79 14.41 9.58 6.26
CA ASN A 79 15.60 10.14 6.91
C ASN A 79 15.67 9.66 8.35
N PRO A 80 16.62 8.80 8.71
CA PRO A 80 16.70 8.25 10.07
C PRO A 80 16.95 9.30 11.16
N SER A 81 17.42 10.49 10.80
CA SER A 81 17.63 11.59 11.74
C SER A 81 16.36 12.39 12.02
N ASP A 82 15.34 12.25 11.20
CA ASP A 82 14.11 13.04 11.32
C ASP A 82 13.05 12.26 12.09
N LYS A 83 13.04 12.45 13.39
CA LYS A 83 12.12 11.76 14.28
C LYS A 83 10.67 12.24 14.14
N GLU A 84 10.47 13.47 13.70
CA GLU A 84 9.13 14.02 13.49
C GLU A 84 8.40 13.28 12.37
N TRP A 85 9.06 13.03 11.25
CA TRP A 85 8.47 12.27 10.15
C TRP A 85 8.19 10.83 10.54
N ARG A 86 9.07 10.23 11.33
CA ARG A 86 8.84 8.88 11.85
C ARG A 86 7.59 8.83 12.72
N THR A 87 7.41 9.83 13.59
CA THR A 87 6.22 9.92 14.44
C THR A 87 4.95 10.06 13.60
N ARG A 88 4.98 10.88 12.56
CA ARG A 88 3.86 11.06 11.63
C ARG A 88 3.55 9.76 10.88
N ASN A 89 4.59 9.08 10.43
CA ASN A 89 4.43 7.81 9.73
C ASN A 89 3.75 6.77 10.63
N TYR A 90 4.24 6.61 11.85
CA TYR A 90 3.68 5.62 12.79
C TYR A 90 2.24 5.96 13.19
N ALA A 91 1.92 7.23 13.36
CA ALA A 91 0.56 7.65 13.67
C ALA A 91 -0.40 7.28 12.53
N LEU A 92 0.01 7.53 11.28
CA LEU A 92 -0.79 7.19 10.12
C LEU A 92 -0.95 5.68 9.98
N VAL A 93 0.11 4.91 10.21
CA VAL A 93 0.06 3.45 10.17
C VAL A 93 -0.93 2.92 11.21
N GLN A 94 -0.89 3.45 12.42
CA GLN A 94 -1.83 3.06 13.47
C GLN A 94 -3.27 3.39 13.11
N GLU A 95 -3.49 4.50 12.43
CA GLU A 95 -4.82 4.90 11.97
C GLU A 95 -5.37 3.95 10.90
N VAL A 96 -4.55 3.55 9.92
CA VAL A 96 -5.02 2.71 8.81
C VAL A 96 -5.01 1.21 9.14
N ALA A 97 -4.17 0.76 10.06
CA ALA A 97 -4.01 -0.65 10.39
C ALA A 97 -4.66 -1.02 11.73
N GLY A 98 -4.92 -0.04 12.55
CA GLY A 98 -5.60 -0.23 13.83
C GLY A 98 -7.08 -0.12 13.68
#